data_df85a50adfed3a33f4853262f798887c
#
_entry.id   df85a50adfed3a33f4853262f798887c
#
_cell.length_a   1.000
_cell.length_b   1.000
_cell.length_c   1.000
_cell.angle_alpha   90.00
_cell.angle_beta   90.00
_cell.angle_gamma   90.00
#
_symmetry.space_group_name_H-M   'P 1'
#
loop_
_entity.id
_entity.type
_entity.pdbx_description
1 polymer ?
#
loop_
_entity_poly.entity_id
_entity_poly.type
_entity_poly.pdbx_seq_one_letter_code
_entity_poly.pdbx_strand_id
1 'polypeptide(L)'
;DWPKGLVMDMWGSATIRTAGEEFAMALHLAGLSPRWDDGSDRVSGFDILPLALLNRPRIDVTLRVSGLFRDMFPGLAQLFEAAIAKLAERPESAADNPYLVQTPRVFGPRPGSYGLGIGAAMDDYSDEARAAAGEAWLAASSYAIDARGEITYARDALETQLTRADSFVHLQDLPETDLLMAEDYAAHEAGFAAAMQRLGKGGAAALYHLDATRPDQPRARTLTEELARVVRARAANPDWATGMMAHGFRGAAEIAATLDHLAAFAHLAGVVPDHLFDLMFDATLGRDDLVDFMQDANPQALAALRARFDALHRAGLWSSRRNSVLAELGSPA
;
A
#
# COMPACT_ATOMS: atom_id res chain seq x y z
N ASP A 1 -19.68 3.05 11.53
CA ASP A 1 -20.17 1.98 10.63
C ASP A 1 -19.02 1.04 10.26
N TRP A 2 -19.33 -0.24 10.01
CA TRP A 2 -18.34 -1.21 9.56
C TRP A 2 -18.04 -1.03 8.07
N PRO A 3 -16.80 -1.30 7.59
CA PRO A 3 -16.52 -1.38 6.17
C PRO A 3 -17.44 -2.40 5.49
N LYS A 4 -17.87 -2.12 4.27
CA LYS A 4 -18.70 -3.05 3.49
C LYS A 4 -17.85 -3.95 2.62
N GLY A 5 -16.84 -3.37 1.98
CA GLY A 5 -15.89 -4.07 1.13
C GLY A 5 -14.46 -3.65 1.42
N LEU A 6 -13.58 -4.59 1.66
CA LEU A 6 -12.18 -4.37 1.97
C LEU A 6 -11.29 -5.09 0.97
N VAL A 7 -10.37 -4.37 0.35
CA VAL A 7 -9.25 -4.97 -0.39
C VAL A 7 -8.05 -5.08 0.55
N MET A 8 -7.57 -6.30 0.74
CA MET A 8 -6.38 -6.58 1.55
C MET A 8 -5.21 -6.97 0.65
N ASP A 9 -4.13 -6.19 0.70
CA ASP A 9 -2.93 -6.46 -0.07
C ASP A 9 -2.00 -7.38 0.72
N MET A 10 -1.79 -8.59 0.17
CA MET A 10 -1.11 -9.70 0.84
C MET A 10 0.29 -9.92 0.27
N TRP A 11 1.31 -9.66 1.06
CA TRP A 11 2.69 -9.92 0.66
C TRP A 11 3.18 -11.26 1.22
N GLY A 12 3.68 -12.14 0.35
CA GLY A 12 4.23 -13.43 0.78
C GLY A 12 5.36 -13.31 1.80
N SER A 13 6.17 -12.26 1.71
CA SER A 13 7.23 -11.99 2.70
C SER A 13 6.67 -11.64 4.08
N ALA A 14 5.62 -10.83 4.17
CA ALA A 14 4.94 -10.53 5.42
C ALA A 14 4.28 -11.79 6.00
N THR A 15 3.57 -12.56 5.18
CA THR A 15 2.95 -13.83 5.58
C THR A 15 3.97 -14.83 6.18
N ILE A 16 5.22 -14.89 5.63
CA ILE A 16 6.29 -15.72 6.20
C ILE A 16 6.67 -15.23 7.59
N ARG A 17 6.86 -13.93 7.77
CA ARG A 17 7.38 -13.35 9.03
C ARG A 17 6.35 -13.32 10.14
N THR A 18 5.08 -13.02 9.79
CA THR A 18 3.96 -12.92 10.76
C THR A 18 3.26 -14.25 11.01
N ALA A 19 3.67 -15.33 10.33
CA ALA A 19 2.93 -16.59 10.30
C ALA A 19 1.46 -16.44 9.83
N GLY A 20 1.16 -15.41 9.00
CA GLY A 20 -0.13 -15.22 8.37
C GLY A 20 -1.13 -14.40 9.20
N GLU A 21 -0.68 -13.43 9.99
CA GLU A 21 -1.59 -12.56 10.78
C GLU A 21 -2.61 -11.84 9.90
N GLU A 22 -2.17 -11.30 8.74
CA GLU A 22 -3.05 -10.63 7.79
C GLU A 22 -4.09 -11.60 7.19
N PHE A 23 -3.71 -12.86 6.95
CA PHE A 23 -4.64 -13.88 6.49
C PHE A 23 -5.68 -14.24 7.57
N ALA A 24 -5.25 -14.35 8.82
CA ALA A 24 -6.15 -14.57 9.95
C ALA A 24 -7.11 -13.39 10.13
N MET A 25 -6.64 -12.16 9.93
CA MET A 25 -7.50 -10.97 9.93
C MET A 25 -8.53 -11.02 8.81
N ALA A 26 -8.15 -11.42 7.58
CA ALA A 26 -9.07 -11.58 6.45
C ALA A 26 -10.18 -12.59 6.77
N LEU A 27 -9.82 -13.75 7.32
CA LEU A 27 -10.80 -14.76 7.77
C LEU A 27 -11.76 -14.18 8.81
N HIS A 28 -11.22 -13.51 9.85
CA HIS A 28 -12.03 -12.94 10.91
C HIS A 28 -13.01 -11.87 10.39
N LEU A 29 -12.56 -11.00 9.49
CA LEU A 29 -13.41 -9.96 8.89
C LEU A 29 -14.55 -10.57 8.04
N ALA A 30 -14.27 -11.66 7.32
CA ALA A 30 -15.28 -12.43 6.61
C ALA A 30 -16.24 -13.22 7.55
N GLY A 31 -15.92 -13.27 8.84
CA GLY A 31 -16.70 -14.02 9.85
C GLY A 31 -16.36 -15.50 9.87
N LEU A 32 -15.06 -15.80 9.71
CA LEU A 32 -14.49 -17.13 9.76
C LEU A 32 -13.45 -17.19 10.89
N SER A 33 -13.18 -18.39 11.39
CA SER A 33 -12.08 -18.68 12.31
C SER A 33 -11.18 -19.76 11.72
N PRO A 34 -9.85 -19.61 11.76
CA PRO A 34 -8.97 -20.67 11.31
C PRO A 34 -9.09 -21.90 12.21
N ARG A 35 -9.03 -23.07 11.61
CA ARG A 35 -8.91 -24.35 12.32
C ARG A 35 -7.50 -24.87 12.12
N TRP A 36 -6.84 -25.15 13.22
CA TRP A 36 -5.46 -25.60 13.25
C TRP A 36 -5.36 -27.12 13.23
N ASP A 37 -4.31 -27.63 12.66
CA ASP A 37 -3.94 -29.04 12.77
C ASP A 37 -3.13 -29.26 14.04
N ASP A 38 -3.58 -30.18 14.87
CA ASP A 38 -3.00 -30.43 16.20
C ASP A 38 -1.53 -30.90 16.18
N GLY A 39 -1.03 -31.36 15.03
CA GLY A 39 0.31 -31.91 14.92
C GLY A 39 1.34 -31.01 14.23
N SER A 40 0.89 -29.99 13.49
CA SER A 40 1.77 -29.17 12.64
C SER A 40 1.64 -27.67 12.83
N ASP A 41 0.73 -27.21 13.69
CA ASP A 41 0.39 -25.79 13.88
C ASP A 41 0.03 -25.06 12.58
N ARG A 42 -0.42 -25.81 11.56
CA ARG A 42 -0.83 -25.25 10.26
C ARG A 42 -2.34 -25.08 10.22
N VAL A 43 -2.76 -24.04 9.50
CA VAL A 43 -4.19 -23.88 9.20
C VAL A 43 -4.62 -25.03 8.27
N SER A 44 -5.54 -25.88 8.77
CA SER A 44 -6.07 -27.06 8.07
C SER A 44 -7.50 -26.88 7.58
N GLY A 45 -8.15 -25.77 7.95
CA GLY A 45 -9.53 -25.50 7.60
C GLY A 45 -10.03 -24.20 8.23
N PHE A 46 -11.35 -24.08 8.27
CA PHE A 46 -12.03 -22.93 8.84
C PHE A 46 -13.34 -23.34 9.51
N ASP A 47 -13.77 -22.55 10.47
CA ASP A 47 -15.10 -22.61 11.06
C ASP A 47 -15.87 -21.33 10.73
N ILE A 48 -17.16 -21.47 10.43
CA ILE A 48 -18.01 -20.32 10.12
C ILE A 48 -18.61 -19.79 11.43
N LEU A 49 -18.30 -18.56 11.76
CA LEU A 49 -18.85 -17.88 12.92
C LEU A 49 -20.30 -17.44 12.63
N PRO A 50 -21.27 -17.78 13.51
CA PRO A 50 -22.63 -17.27 13.39
C PRO A 50 -22.68 -15.74 13.49
N LEU A 51 -23.58 -15.09 12.74
CA LEU A 51 -23.77 -13.63 12.78
C LEU A 51 -24.04 -13.13 14.21
N ALA A 52 -24.74 -13.91 15.02
CA ALA A 52 -25.00 -13.58 16.44
C ALA A 52 -23.72 -13.44 17.28
N LEU A 53 -22.63 -14.13 16.93
CA LEU A 53 -21.32 -13.99 17.61
C LEU A 53 -20.50 -12.85 17.01
N LEU A 54 -20.70 -12.50 15.73
CA LEU A 54 -19.97 -11.42 15.08
C LEU A 54 -20.43 -10.04 15.56
N ASN A 55 -21.69 -9.88 15.94
CA ASN A 55 -22.34 -8.59 16.26
C ASN A 55 -22.19 -7.53 15.15
N ARG A 56 -22.00 -7.96 13.92
CA ARG A 56 -21.84 -7.14 12.71
C ARG A 56 -22.14 -7.97 11.47
N PRO A 57 -22.43 -7.34 10.32
CA PRO A 57 -22.43 -8.03 9.03
C PRO A 57 -21.07 -8.64 8.71
N ARG A 58 -21.03 -9.62 7.81
CA ARG A 58 -19.79 -10.07 7.19
C ARG A 58 -19.23 -8.96 6.30
N ILE A 59 -17.93 -8.75 6.35
CA ILE A 59 -17.25 -7.78 5.47
C ILE A 59 -16.84 -8.51 4.19
N ASP A 60 -17.10 -7.91 3.02
CA ASP A 60 -16.69 -8.44 1.72
C ASP A 60 -15.17 -8.25 1.53
N VAL A 61 -14.38 -9.25 1.92
CA VAL A 61 -12.93 -9.20 1.84
C VAL A 61 -12.47 -9.73 0.49
N THR A 62 -11.69 -8.93 -0.23
CA THR A 62 -10.99 -9.31 -1.44
C THR A 62 -9.49 -9.34 -1.15
N LEU A 63 -8.85 -10.48 -1.37
CA LEU A 63 -7.40 -10.61 -1.23
C LEU A 63 -6.74 -10.26 -2.55
N ARG A 64 -5.91 -9.24 -2.55
CA ARG A 64 -4.95 -8.98 -3.62
C ARG A 64 -3.61 -9.57 -3.19
N VAL A 65 -3.17 -10.66 -3.83
CA VAL A 65 -1.97 -11.38 -3.41
C VAL A 65 -0.76 -11.03 -4.30
N SER A 66 0.42 -10.93 -3.70
CA SER A 66 1.67 -10.79 -4.44
C SER A 66 2.05 -12.10 -5.17
N GLY A 67 2.96 -12.02 -6.15
CA GLY A 67 3.47 -13.20 -6.83
C GLY A 67 4.13 -14.19 -5.87
N LEU A 68 4.86 -13.69 -4.87
CA LEU A 68 5.48 -14.52 -3.84
C LEU A 68 4.42 -15.22 -2.97
N PHE A 69 3.35 -14.52 -2.56
CA PHE A 69 2.25 -15.15 -1.81
C PHE A 69 1.59 -16.26 -2.63
N ARG A 70 1.25 -15.99 -3.90
CA ARG A 70 0.66 -16.98 -4.82
C ARG A 70 1.49 -18.25 -4.89
N ASP A 71 2.82 -18.13 -4.99
CA ASP A 71 3.72 -19.27 -5.20
C ASP A 71 4.05 -20.02 -3.90
N MET A 72 4.18 -19.29 -2.78
CA MET A 72 4.54 -19.88 -1.49
C MET A 72 3.35 -20.40 -0.69
N PHE A 73 2.18 -19.77 -0.85
CA PHE A 73 0.98 -20.05 -0.05
C PHE A 73 -0.27 -20.37 -0.89
N PRO A 74 -0.17 -21.21 -1.96
CA PRO A 74 -1.34 -21.53 -2.79
C PRO A 74 -2.49 -22.15 -1.95
N GLY A 75 -2.15 -22.93 -0.93
CA GLY A 75 -3.13 -23.54 -0.03
C GLY A 75 -3.95 -22.54 0.77
N LEU A 76 -3.39 -21.37 1.14
CA LEU A 76 -4.14 -20.32 1.83
C LEU A 76 -5.13 -19.63 0.87
N ALA A 77 -4.71 -19.35 -0.37
CA ALA A 77 -5.59 -18.81 -1.40
C ALA A 77 -6.79 -19.74 -1.66
N GLN A 78 -6.51 -21.05 -1.86
CA GLN A 78 -7.54 -22.09 -2.05
C GLN A 78 -8.48 -22.20 -0.85
N LEU A 79 -7.92 -22.15 0.37
CA LEU A 79 -8.69 -22.21 1.62
C LEU A 79 -9.67 -21.03 1.71
N PHE A 80 -9.22 -19.83 1.39
CA PHE A 80 -10.08 -18.63 1.43
C PHE A 80 -11.21 -18.74 0.43
N GLU A 81 -10.95 -19.11 -0.82
CA GLU A 81 -12.01 -19.31 -1.83
C GLU A 81 -12.99 -20.42 -1.46
N ALA A 82 -12.49 -21.54 -0.90
CA ALA A 82 -13.36 -22.60 -0.41
C ALA A 82 -14.25 -22.13 0.75
N ALA A 83 -13.73 -21.28 1.62
CA ALA A 83 -14.47 -20.69 2.73
C ALA A 83 -15.55 -19.72 2.23
N ILE A 84 -15.22 -18.87 1.25
CA ILE A 84 -16.18 -17.96 0.60
C ILE A 84 -17.32 -18.74 -0.05
N ALA A 85 -17.03 -19.84 -0.76
CA ALA A 85 -18.04 -20.71 -1.34
C ALA A 85 -19.00 -21.28 -0.27
N LYS A 86 -18.48 -21.61 0.92
CA LYS A 86 -19.31 -22.08 2.04
C LYS A 86 -20.14 -20.97 2.69
N LEU A 87 -19.66 -19.75 2.71
CA LEU A 87 -20.45 -18.59 3.15
C LEU A 87 -21.61 -18.30 2.19
N ALA A 88 -21.43 -18.53 0.89
CA ALA A 88 -22.48 -18.37 -0.11
C ALA A 88 -23.65 -19.34 0.07
N GLU A 89 -23.44 -20.49 0.73
CA GLU A 89 -24.49 -21.49 1.02
C GLU A 89 -25.31 -21.16 2.29
N ARG A 90 -24.92 -20.10 3.04
CA ARG A 90 -25.59 -19.78 4.31
C ARG A 90 -26.94 -19.11 4.09
N PRO A 91 -27.96 -19.47 4.88
CA PRO A 91 -29.31 -18.86 4.84
C PRO A 91 -29.28 -17.50 5.57
N GLU A 92 -28.44 -16.57 5.10
CA GLU A 92 -28.25 -15.23 5.67
C GLU A 92 -28.82 -14.19 4.69
N SER A 93 -29.16 -13.00 5.18
CA SER A 93 -29.64 -11.93 4.31
C SER A 93 -28.52 -11.32 3.46
N ALA A 94 -28.84 -10.74 2.31
CA ALA A 94 -27.86 -10.03 1.48
C ALA A 94 -27.28 -8.79 2.18
N ALA A 95 -27.95 -8.25 3.19
CA ALA A 95 -27.45 -7.15 4.00
C ALA A 95 -26.35 -7.61 4.99
N ASP A 96 -26.40 -8.87 5.41
CA ASP A 96 -25.49 -9.44 6.41
C ASP A 96 -24.38 -10.29 5.77
N ASN A 97 -24.60 -10.79 4.55
CA ASN A 97 -23.66 -11.69 3.87
C ASN A 97 -23.44 -11.28 2.40
N PRO A 98 -22.35 -10.57 2.10
CA PRO A 98 -22.03 -10.17 0.73
C PRO A 98 -21.59 -11.33 -0.16
N TYR A 99 -21.25 -12.48 0.42
CA TYR A 99 -20.75 -13.67 -0.29
C TYR A 99 -21.85 -14.48 -0.99
N LEU A 100 -23.12 -14.15 -0.79
CA LEU A 100 -24.21 -14.72 -1.57
C LEU A 100 -24.07 -14.43 -3.08
N VAL A 101 -23.33 -13.38 -3.44
CA VAL A 101 -22.90 -13.11 -4.82
C VAL A 101 -21.60 -13.85 -5.07
N GLN A 102 -21.69 -14.95 -5.82
CA GLN A 102 -20.57 -15.82 -6.14
C GLN A 102 -19.66 -15.17 -7.20
N THR A 103 -18.60 -14.52 -6.75
CA THR A 103 -17.51 -13.97 -7.55
C THR A 103 -16.17 -14.32 -6.88
N PRO A 104 -15.06 -14.44 -7.61
CA PRO A 104 -13.75 -14.65 -7.00
C PRO A 104 -13.41 -13.55 -5.98
N ARG A 105 -12.67 -13.92 -4.96
CA ARG A 105 -12.18 -12.99 -3.91
C ARG A 105 -10.66 -13.00 -3.75
N VAL A 106 -9.95 -13.90 -4.44
CA VAL A 106 -8.48 -13.94 -4.44
C VAL A 106 -7.97 -13.60 -5.82
N PHE A 107 -7.22 -12.51 -5.92
CA PHE A 107 -6.67 -12.00 -7.16
C PHE A 107 -5.17 -11.74 -7.01
N GLY A 108 -4.42 -11.92 -8.09
CA GLY A 108 -2.98 -11.68 -8.09
C GLY A 108 -2.42 -11.53 -9.50
N PRO A 109 -1.08 -11.50 -9.63
CA PRO A 109 -0.43 -11.41 -10.92
C PRO A 109 -0.50 -12.74 -11.69
N ARG A 110 -0.29 -12.64 -13.01
CA ARG A 110 -0.11 -13.81 -13.88
C ARG A 110 0.99 -14.72 -13.33
N PRO A 111 0.87 -16.05 -13.46
CA PRO A 111 1.96 -16.96 -13.13
C PRO A 111 3.30 -16.54 -13.76
N GLY A 112 4.36 -16.54 -12.94
CA GLY A 112 5.70 -16.09 -13.35
C GLY A 112 5.91 -14.56 -13.32
N SER A 113 4.91 -13.76 -12.92
CA SER A 113 5.04 -12.31 -12.72
C SER A 113 5.00 -11.94 -11.24
N TYR A 114 5.76 -10.92 -10.84
CA TYR A 114 5.92 -10.55 -9.43
C TYR A 114 5.69 -9.06 -9.16
N GLY A 115 6.19 -8.16 -9.98
CA GLY A 115 6.03 -6.71 -9.81
C GLY A 115 4.73 -6.16 -10.38
N LEU A 116 4.40 -4.92 -10.02
CA LEU A 116 3.25 -4.18 -10.53
C LEU A 116 3.52 -3.43 -11.84
N GLY A 117 4.79 -3.18 -12.18
CA GLY A 117 5.18 -2.47 -13.40
C GLY A 117 4.86 -0.97 -13.39
N ILE A 118 4.78 -0.34 -12.21
CA ILE A 118 4.36 1.05 -12.04
C ILE A 118 5.57 2.01 -12.03
N GLY A 119 6.81 1.55 -11.79
CA GLY A 119 7.97 2.37 -11.48
C GLY A 119 8.15 3.62 -12.35
N ALA A 120 8.08 3.48 -13.69
CA ALA A 120 8.23 4.62 -14.59
C ALA A 120 7.13 5.69 -14.46
N ALA A 121 5.93 5.32 -13.98
CA ALA A 121 4.83 6.24 -13.77
C ALA A 121 4.91 7.01 -12.45
N MET A 122 5.82 6.65 -11.55
CA MET A 122 6.01 7.35 -10.27
C MET A 122 6.84 8.62 -10.42
N ASP A 123 7.63 8.72 -11.48
CA ASP A 123 8.52 9.87 -11.75
C ASP A 123 7.93 10.92 -12.69
N ASP A 124 6.82 10.61 -13.35
CA ASP A 124 6.08 11.50 -14.23
C ASP A 124 4.74 11.88 -13.56
N TYR A 125 4.56 13.16 -13.25
CA TYR A 125 3.39 13.67 -12.52
C TYR A 125 2.23 14.08 -13.43
N SER A 126 2.19 13.58 -14.65
CA SER A 126 1.06 13.78 -15.58
C SER A 126 -0.15 12.92 -15.21
N ASP A 127 -1.33 13.33 -15.63
CA ASP A 127 -2.55 12.53 -15.49
C ASP A 127 -2.48 11.24 -16.31
N GLU A 128 -1.78 11.27 -17.43
CA GLU A 128 -1.51 10.12 -18.30
C GLU A 128 -0.66 9.07 -17.55
N ALA A 129 0.39 9.49 -16.88
CA ALA A 129 1.23 8.59 -16.09
C ALA A 129 0.47 7.99 -14.92
N ARG A 130 -0.37 8.77 -14.23
CA ARG A 130 -1.26 8.26 -13.16
C ARG A 130 -2.26 7.24 -13.72
N ALA A 131 -2.87 7.49 -14.87
CA ALA A 131 -3.77 6.56 -15.53
C ALA A 131 -3.06 5.27 -15.95
N ALA A 132 -1.82 5.36 -16.44
CA ALA A 132 -0.98 4.22 -16.78
C ALA A 132 -0.61 3.40 -15.54
N ALA A 133 -0.28 4.04 -14.41
CA ALA A 133 -0.04 3.37 -13.13
C ALA A 133 -1.27 2.58 -12.66
N GLY A 134 -2.45 3.19 -12.72
CA GLY A 134 -3.71 2.52 -12.39
C GLY A 134 -3.99 1.32 -13.29
N GLU A 135 -3.75 1.44 -14.60
CA GLU A 135 -3.90 0.33 -15.55
C GLU A 135 -2.90 -0.80 -15.27
N ALA A 136 -1.64 -0.46 -14.98
CA ALA A 136 -0.61 -1.45 -14.63
C ALA A 136 -0.96 -2.21 -13.34
N TRP A 137 -1.45 -1.51 -12.31
CA TRP A 137 -1.91 -2.13 -11.06
C TRP A 137 -3.06 -3.12 -11.32
N LEU A 138 -4.04 -2.72 -12.10
CA LEU A 138 -5.17 -3.55 -12.48
C LEU A 138 -4.72 -4.77 -13.30
N ALA A 139 -3.86 -4.60 -14.29
CA ALA A 139 -3.34 -5.68 -15.12
C ALA A 139 -2.54 -6.70 -14.29
N ALA A 140 -1.70 -6.20 -13.38
CA ALA A 140 -0.89 -7.04 -12.48
C ALA A 140 -1.71 -7.71 -11.36
N SER A 141 -3.01 -7.43 -11.25
CA SER A 141 -3.89 -8.00 -10.23
C SER A 141 -5.08 -8.77 -10.83
N SER A 142 -5.13 -8.96 -12.17
CA SER A 142 -6.33 -9.43 -12.87
C SER A 142 -6.47 -10.95 -12.99
N TYR A 143 -5.67 -11.73 -12.26
CA TYR A 143 -5.77 -13.20 -12.30
C TYR A 143 -6.41 -13.72 -11.02
N ALA A 144 -7.60 -14.32 -11.14
CA ALA A 144 -8.29 -14.97 -10.03
C ALA A 144 -7.71 -16.34 -9.75
N ILE A 145 -7.63 -16.71 -8.47
CA ILE A 145 -7.22 -18.03 -8.00
C ILE A 145 -8.45 -18.68 -7.37
N ASP A 146 -8.88 -19.82 -7.87
CA ASP A 146 -10.06 -20.53 -7.34
C ASP A 146 -9.71 -21.51 -6.20
N ALA A 147 -10.73 -22.14 -5.63
CA ALA A 147 -10.60 -23.13 -4.55
C ALA A 147 -9.83 -24.40 -4.95
N ARG A 148 -9.59 -24.64 -6.24
CA ARG A 148 -8.77 -25.75 -6.77
C ARG A 148 -7.34 -25.32 -7.08
N GLY A 149 -7.05 -24.00 -6.97
CA GLY A 149 -5.78 -23.40 -7.34
C GLY A 149 -5.64 -23.12 -8.83
N GLU A 150 -6.74 -23.18 -9.59
CA GLU A 150 -6.75 -22.78 -10.98
C GLU A 150 -6.64 -21.26 -11.07
N ILE A 151 -5.74 -20.79 -11.95
CA ILE A 151 -5.48 -19.34 -12.12
C ILE A 151 -6.01 -18.92 -13.48
N THR A 152 -7.01 -18.05 -13.48
CA THR A 152 -7.68 -17.59 -14.69
C THR A 152 -7.71 -16.06 -14.78
N TYR A 153 -7.63 -15.53 -16.00
CA TYR A 153 -7.81 -14.09 -16.22
C TYR A 153 -9.25 -13.68 -15.92
N ALA A 154 -9.45 -12.74 -15.01
CA ALA A 154 -10.76 -12.35 -14.48
C ALA A 154 -10.84 -10.84 -14.18
N ARG A 155 -10.40 -9.99 -15.14
CA ARG A 155 -10.36 -8.53 -15.00
C ARG A 155 -11.70 -7.94 -14.58
N ASP A 156 -12.81 -8.33 -15.23
CA ASP A 156 -14.13 -7.78 -14.95
C ASP A 156 -14.60 -8.12 -13.52
N ALA A 157 -14.23 -9.31 -13.02
CA ALA A 157 -14.53 -9.71 -11.66
C ALA A 157 -13.73 -8.88 -10.65
N LEU A 158 -12.44 -8.63 -10.91
CA LEU A 158 -11.61 -7.73 -10.09
C LEU A 158 -12.23 -6.33 -10.05
N GLU A 159 -12.53 -5.72 -11.19
CA GLU A 159 -13.11 -4.37 -11.26
C GLU A 159 -14.44 -4.30 -10.51
N THR A 160 -15.26 -5.35 -10.60
CA THR A 160 -16.51 -5.44 -9.83
C THR A 160 -16.24 -5.42 -8.32
N GLN A 161 -15.22 -6.14 -7.83
CA GLN A 161 -14.86 -6.14 -6.41
C GLN A 161 -14.29 -4.78 -5.97
N LEU A 162 -13.39 -4.22 -6.75
CA LEU A 162 -12.79 -2.92 -6.45
C LEU A 162 -13.85 -1.81 -6.37
N THR A 163 -14.81 -1.78 -7.30
CA THR A 163 -15.87 -0.76 -7.30
C THR A 163 -16.84 -0.86 -6.12
N ARG A 164 -16.87 -2.00 -5.41
CA ARG A 164 -17.63 -2.21 -4.17
C ARG A 164 -16.83 -1.95 -2.91
N ALA A 165 -15.51 -1.91 -3.03
CA ALA A 165 -14.64 -1.67 -1.89
C ALA A 165 -14.75 -0.22 -1.42
N ASP A 166 -14.87 -0.05 -0.11
CA ASP A 166 -14.81 1.24 0.59
C ASP A 166 -13.53 1.37 1.43
N SER A 167 -12.70 0.33 1.46
CA SER A 167 -11.47 0.29 2.23
C SER A 167 -10.39 -0.55 1.52
N PHE A 168 -9.15 -0.13 1.70
CA PHE A 168 -7.94 -0.87 1.32
C PHE A 168 -7.01 -0.94 2.53
N VAL A 169 -6.35 -2.06 2.74
CA VAL A 169 -5.34 -2.21 3.80
C VAL A 169 -4.11 -2.94 3.31
N HIS A 170 -2.96 -2.42 3.69
CA HIS A 170 -1.66 -3.07 3.59
C HIS A 170 -1.04 -3.23 4.97
N LEU A 171 -0.38 -4.36 5.24
CA LEU A 171 0.27 -4.65 6.51
C LEU A 171 1.78 -4.45 6.39
N GLN A 172 2.35 -3.68 7.33
CA GLN A 172 3.79 -3.57 7.57
C GLN A 172 4.16 -4.29 8.86
N ASP A 173 5.09 -5.22 8.77
CA ASP A 173 5.55 -6.04 9.90
C ASP A 173 7.03 -5.79 10.29
N LEU A 174 7.82 -5.15 9.39
CA LEU A 174 9.24 -4.89 9.61
C LEU A 174 9.47 -3.55 10.31
N PRO A 175 10.02 -3.52 11.53
CA PRO A 175 10.33 -2.28 12.24
C PRO A 175 11.50 -1.49 11.61
N GLU A 176 12.32 -2.14 10.78
CA GLU A 176 13.48 -1.53 10.10
C GLU A 176 13.10 -0.76 8.84
N THR A 177 11.84 -0.84 8.41
CA THR A 177 11.34 -0.17 7.20
C THR A 177 10.18 0.77 7.51
N ASP A 178 9.89 1.67 6.60
CA ASP A 178 8.68 2.47 6.57
C ASP A 178 8.25 2.79 5.13
N LEU A 179 7.12 3.44 4.98
CA LEU A 179 6.52 3.77 3.68
C LEU A 179 7.44 4.54 2.72
N LEU A 180 8.42 5.27 3.25
CA LEU A 180 9.33 6.12 2.47
C LEU A 180 10.72 5.51 2.28
N MET A 181 10.91 4.23 2.62
CA MET A 181 12.18 3.52 2.44
C MET A 181 12.21 2.60 1.22
N ALA A 182 11.05 2.29 0.62
CA ALA A 182 10.96 1.45 -0.56
C ALA A 182 9.81 1.90 -1.47
N GLU A 183 10.06 1.90 -2.78
CA GLU A 183 9.06 2.27 -3.79
C GLU A 183 7.86 1.31 -3.83
N ASP A 184 8.06 0.06 -3.41
CA ASP A 184 7.01 -0.97 -3.40
C ASP A 184 5.77 -0.55 -2.60
N TYR A 185 5.93 0.17 -1.48
CA TYR A 185 4.79 0.66 -0.71
C TYR A 185 3.94 1.63 -1.54
N ALA A 186 4.58 2.60 -2.19
CA ALA A 186 3.85 3.53 -3.06
C ALA A 186 3.23 2.81 -4.26
N ALA A 187 3.94 1.85 -4.88
CA ALA A 187 3.43 1.07 -5.99
C ALA A 187 2.17 0.27 -5.60
N HIS A 188 2.12 -0.30 -4.42
CA HIS A 188 0.99 -1.10 -3.95
C HIS A 188 -0.16 -0.23 -3.43
N GLU A 189 0.11 0.65 -2.46
CA GLU A 189 -0.91 1.42 -1.77
C GLU A 189 -1.42 2.60 -2.61
N ALA A 190 -0.51 3.42 -3.15
CA ALA A 190 -0.90 4.54 -4.00
C ALA A 190 -1.28 4.07 -5.41
N GLY A 191 -0.69 2.99 -5.91
CA GLY A 191 -1.10 2.33 -7.15
C GLY A 191 -2.55 1.84 -7.11
N PHE A 192 -3.02 1.32 -5.97
CA PHE A 192 -4.44 1.00 -5.78
C PHE A 192 -5.32 2.25 -5.93
N ALA A 193 -4.92 3.38 -5.34
CA ALA A 193 -5.68 4.63 -5.48
C ALA A 193 -5.76 5.10 -6.94
N ALA A 194 -4.65 4.98 -7.68
CA ALA A 194 -4.63 5.27 -9.13
C ALA A 194 -5.53 4.30 -9.91
N ALA A 195 -5.59 3.02 -9.53
CA ALA A 195 -6.50 2.04 -10.12
C ALA A 195 -7.97 2.40 -9.86
N MET A 196 -8.31 2.81 -8.63
CA MET A 196 -9.66 3.28 -8.29
C MET A 196 -10.04 4.54 -9.08
N GLN A 197 -9.11 5.47 -9.27
CA GLN A 197 -9.34 6.65 -10.10
C GLN A 197 -9.57 6.27 -11.56
N ARG A 198 -8.80 5.32 -12.11
CA ARG A 198 -8.98 4.78 -13.46
C ARG A 198 -10.36 4.15 -13.67
N LEU A 199 -10.95 3.58 -12.62
CA LEU A 199 -12.31 3.02 -12.63
C LEU A 199 -13.41 4.07 -12.34
N GLY A 200 -13.07 5.36 -12.26
CA GLY A 200 -14.02 6.43 -11.92
C GLY A 200 -14.48 6.41 -10.46
N LYS A 201 -13.69 5.78 -9.57
CA LYS A 201 -13.95 5.62 -8.13
C LYS A 201 -12.87 6.26 -7.26
N GLY A 202 -12.13 7.23 -7.79
CA GLY A 202 -11.12 7.96 -7.03
C GLY A 202 -11.67 8.51 -5.71
N GLY A 203 -10.96 8.28 -4.61
CA GLY A 203 -11.35 8.71 -3.27
C GLY A 203 -12.53 7.94 -2.64
N ALA A 204 -13.09 6.92 -3.30
CA ALA A 204 -14.21 6.15 -2.76
C ALA A 204 -13.80 5.16 -1.67
N ALA A 205 -12.55 4.70 -1.68
CA ALA A 205 -12.01 3.78 -0.68
C ALA A 205 -11.04 4.52 0.26
N ALA A 206 -11.19 4.30 1.56
CA ALA A 206 -10.24 4.74 2.56
C ALA A 206 -8.98 3.86 2.48
N LEU A 207 -7.80 4.48 2.46
CA LEU A 207 -6.52 3.79 2.42
C LEU A 207 -5.98 3.65 3.84
N TYR A 208 -5.82 2.43 4.32
CA TYR A 208 -5.28 2.12 5.64
C TYR A 208 -3.93 1.43 5.53
N HIS A 209 -3.01 1.85 6.37
CA HIS A 209 -1.75 1.17 6.63
C HIS A 209 -1.81 0.52 8.01
N LEU A 210 -1.60 -0.78 8.08
CA LEU A 210 -1.63 -1.55 9.31
C LEU A 210 -0.19 -1.77 9.79
N ASP A 211 0.20 -1.02 10.81
CA ASP A 211 1.48 -1.14 11.50
C ASP A 211 1.40 -2.30 12.52
N ALA A 212 1.96 -3.44 12.16
CA ALA A 212 2.11 -4.63 12.97
C ALA A 212 3.57 -4.87 13.42
N THR A 213 4.43 -3.84 13.36
CA THR A 213 5.83 -3.90 13.84
C THR A 213 5.92 -4.22 15.33
N ARG A 214 4.82 -4.00 16.07
CA ARG A 214 4.61 -4.46 17.44
C ARG A 214 3.38 -5.37 17.47
N PRO A 215 3.56 -6.70 17.40
CA PRO A 215 2.44 -7.64 17.27
C PRO A 215 1.43 -7.59 18.44
N ASP A 216 1.89 -7.20 19.63
CA ASP A 216 1.06 -7.00 20.82
C ASP A 216 0.23 -5.70 20.78
N GLN A 217 0.55 -4.77 19.91
CA GLN A 217 -0.07 -3.45 19.80
C GLN A 217 -0.21 -2.98 18.33
N PRO A 218 -0.86 -3.75 17.45
CA PRO A 218 -1.03 -3.35 16.05
C PRO A 218 -1.85 -2.06 15.96
N ARG A 219 -1.55 -1.24 14.97
CA ARG A 219 -2.21 0.05 14.76
C ARG A 219 -2.59 0.25 13.30
N ALA A 220 -3.87 0.40 13.04
CA ALA A 220 -4.36 0.88 11.76
C ALA A 220 -4.38 2.41 11.75
N ARG A 221 -3.80 3.01 10.71
CA ARG A 221 -3.85 4.46 10.44
C ARG A 221 -4.30 4.68 9.00
N THR A 222 -4.91 5.81 8.74
CA THR A 222 -5.04 6.23 7.35
C THR A 222 -3.66 6.46 6.74
N LEU A 223 -3.54 6.27 5.42
CA LEU A 223 -2.27 6.47 4.73
C LEU A 223 -1.70 7.89 4.95
N THR A 224 -2.57 8.91 4.97
CA THR A 224 -2.17 10.29 5.31
C THR A 224 -1.57 10.40 6.72
N GLU A 225 -2.17 9.75 7.72
CA GLU A 225 -1.67 9.77 9.09
C GLU A 225 -0.34 9.04 9.23
N GLU A 226 -0.19 7.90 8.53
CA GLU A 226 1.05 7.15 8.55
C GLU A 226 2.18 7.91 7.84
N LEU A 227 1.95 8.48 6.67
CA LEU A 227 2.93 9.35 5.99
C LEU A 227 3.33 10.54 6.86
N ALA A 228 2.36 11.19 7.52
CA ALA A 228 2.65 12.28 8.45
C ALA A 228 3.49 11.84 9.66
N ARG A 229 3.25 10.61 10.16
CA ARG A 229 4.07 10.00 11.22
C ARG A 229 5.50 9.76 10.75
N VAL A 230 5.67 9.13 9.58
CA VAL A 230 6.99 8.80 9.02
C VAL A 230 7.79 10.07 8.72
N VAL A 231 7.17 11.07 8.09
CA VAL A 231 7.85 12.34 7.81
C VAL A 231 8.33 12.99 9.10
N ARG A 232 7.49 13.10 10.13
CA ARG A 232 7.89 13.75 11.40
C ARG A 232 8.87 12.92 12.22
N ALA A 233 8.73 11.60 12.23
CA ALA A 233 9.57 10.74 13.06
C ALA A 233 10.96 10.50 12.45
N ARG A 234 11.06 10.45 11.12
CA ARG A 234 12.29 10.13 10.40
C ARG A 234 12.66 11.18 9.35
N ALA A 235 11.89 11.30 8.28
CA ALA A 235 12.31 12.00 7.07
C ALA A 235 12.62 13.49 7.29
N ALA A 236 11.87 14.17 8.17
CA ALA A 236 12.11 15.55 8.59
C ALA A 236 12.81 15.66 9.96
N ASN A 237 13.30 14.54 10.52
CA ASN A 237 14.05 14.56 11.78
C ASN A 237 15.52 14.93 11.52
N PRO A 238 16.06 16.03 12.10
CA PRO A 238 17.44 16.43 11.93
C PRO A 238 18.45 15.36 12.33
N ASP A 239 18.16 14.56 13.36
CA ASP A 239 19.04 13.50 13.83
C ASP A 239 19.20 12.38 12.80
N TRP A 240 18.13 12.03 12.09
CA TRP A 240 18.18 11.06 11.02
C TRP A 240 19.03 11.56 9.85
N ALA A 241 18.80 12.79 9.39
CA ALA A 241 19.58 13.40 8.31
C ALA A 241 21.08 13.49 8.68
N THR A 242 21.39 13.89 9.93
CA THR A 242 22.76 13.92 10.45
C THR A 242 23.37 12.51 10.49
N GLY A 243 22.59 11.50 10.87
CA GLY A 243 23.02 10.10 10.81
C GLY A 243 23.33 9.64 9.38
N MET A 244 22.53 10.06 8.40
CA MET A 244 22.77 9.75 6.99
C MET A 244 24.04 10.39 6.45
N MET A 245 24.47 11.56 6.96
CA MET A 245 25.74 12.18 6.57
C MET A 245 26.94 11.26 6.85
N ALA A 246 26.90 10.44 7.89
CA ALA A 246 27.94 9.44 8.19
C ALA A 246 28.07 8.34 7.12
N HIS A 247 27.07 8.16 6.26
CA HIS A 247 27.05 7.17 5.19
C HIS A 247 27.50 7.72 3.82
N GLY A 248 27.96 8.97 3.75
CA GLY A 248 28.54 9.59 2.56
C GLY A 248 27.61 9.53 1.34
N PHE A 249 28.14 9.07 0.20
CA PHE A 249 27.40 8.96 -1.07
C PHE A 249 26.05 8.29 -0.92
N ARG A 250 26.00 7.17 -0.20
CA ARG A 250 24.77 6.42 0.01
C ARG A 250 23.76 7.18 0.86
N GLY A 251 24.21 7.83 1.93
CA GLY A 251 23.34 8.63 2.79
C GLY A 251 22.67 9.77 2.04
N ALA A 252 23.40 10.47 1.16
CA ALA A 252 22.84 11.50 0.30
C ALA A 252 21.78 10.92 -0.67
N ALA A 253 22.03 9.75 -1.24
CA ALA A 253 21.07 9.06 -2.12
C ALA A 253 19.78 8.67 -1.38
N GLU A 254 19.88 8.15 -0.14
CA GLU A 254 18.73 7.78 0.69
C GLU A 254 17.86 8.99 1.07
N ILE A 255 18.50 10.15 1.31
CA ILE A 255 17.77 11.40 1.58
C ILE A 255 16.93 11.80 0.35
N ALA A 256 17.52 11.77 -0.84
CA ALA A 256 16.81 12.10 -2.07
C ALA A 256 15.68 11.09 -2.36
N ALA A 257 15.95 9.79 -2.27
CA ALA A 257 14.95 8.74 -2.49
C ALA A 257 13.75 8.84 -1.54
N THR A 258 13.96 9.31 -0.30
CA THR A 258 12.85 9.52 0.65
C THR A 258 11.83 10.55 0.11
N LEU A 259 12.29 11.62 -0.56
CA LEU A 259 11.40 12.58 -1.21
C LEU A 259 10.71 11.97 -2.45
N ASP A 260 11.42 11.14 -3.22
CA ASP A 260 10.85 10.48 -4.40
C ASP A 260 9.68 9.59 -4.01
N HIS A 261 9.82 8.81 -2.93
CA HIS A 261 8.73 7.99 -2.42
C HIS A 261 7.54 8.81 -1.91
N LEU A 262 7.78 9.92 -1.19
CA LEU A 262 6.72 10.83 -0.75
C LEU A 262 5.97 11.45 -1.95
N ALA A 263 6.72 11.83 -2.98
CA ALA A 263 6.18 12.37 -4.21
C ALA A 263 5.29 11.37 -4.96
N ALA A 264 5.66 10.10 -5.00
CA ALA A 264 4.86 9.03 -5.59
C ALA A 264 3.50 8.89 -4.88
N PHE A 265 3.46 8.94 -3.55
CA PHE A 265 2.20 8.95 -2.80
C PHE A 265 1.34 10.19 -3.09
N ALA A 266 1.96 11.37 -3.23
CA ALA A 266 1.25 12.58 -3.58
C ALA A 266 0.64 12.49 -4.97
N HIS A 267 1.41 12.02 -5.95
CA HIS A 267 0.97 11.91 -7.33
C HIS A 267 -0.12 10.86 -7.54
N LEU A 268 0.11 9.64 -7.08
CA LEU A 268 -0.77 8.50 -7.38
C LEU A 268 -2.03 8.48 -6.50
N ALA A 269 -1.93 8.88 -5.23
CA ALA A 269 -3.04 8.79 -4.28
C ALA A 269 -3.62 10.13 -3.83
N GLY A 270 -2.91 11.24 -3.98
CA GLY A 270 -3.36 12.55 -3.53
C GLY A 270 -3.51 12.68 -2.01
N VAL A 271 -2.71 11.92 -1.24
CA VAL A 271 -2.86 11.80 0.23
C VAL A 271 -1.79 12.55 1.02
N VAL A 272 -0.93 13.31 0.36
CA VAL A 272 0.18 14.06 0.99
C VAL A 272 -0.18 15.54 1.10
N PRO A 273 -0.45 16.06 2.30
CA PRO A 273 -0.68 17.48 2.50
C PRO A 273 0.58 18.32 2.30
N ASP A 274 0.44 19.55 1.78
CA ASP A 274 1.52 20.49 1.50
C ASP A 274 2.54 20.66 2.63
N HIS A 275 2.06 20.71 3.88
CA HIS A 275 2.93 20.90 5.04
C HIS A 275 3.95 19.77 5.27
N LEU A 276 3.72 18.57 4.72
CA LEU A 276 4.72 17.48 4.81
C LEU A 276 5.89 17.74 3.87
N PHE A 277 5.64 18.30 2.70
CA PHE A 277 6.70 18.76 1.80
C PHE A 277 7.45 19.97 2.38
N ASP A 278 6.73 20.91 3.04
CA ASP A 278 7.38 22.01 3.75
C ASP A 278 8.34 21.50 4.84
N LEU A 279 7.95 20.47 5.60
CA LEU A 279 8.83 19.85 6.59
C LEU A 279 10.04 19.15 5.94
N MET A 280 9.84 18.47 4.83
CA MET A 280 10.92 17.83 4.07
C MET A 280 11.89 18.87 3.51
N PHE A 281 11.37 19.98 2.97
CA PHE A 281 12.19 21.07 2.46
C PHE A 281 13.06 21.68 3.57
N ASP A 282 12.46 22.02 4.73
CA ASP A 282 13.22 22.58 5.87
C ASP A 282 14.30 21.62 6.37
N ALA A 283 14.02 20.32 6.35
CA ALA A 283 14.96 19.29 6.83
C ALA A 283 16.05 18.96 5.82
N THR A 284 15.93 19.41 4.56
CA THR A 284 16.88 19.11 3.48
C THR A 284 17.47 20.38 2.87
N LEU A 285 16.83 21.00 1.88
CA LEU A 285 17.33 22.20 1.21
C LEU A 285 17.36 23.45 2.13
N GLY A 286 16.58 23.47 3.18
CA GLY A 286 16.60 24.49 4.23
C GLY A 286 17.76 24.37 5.23
N ARG A 287 18.66 23.37 5.05
CA ARG A 287 19.81 23.11 5.91
C ARG A 287 21.12 23.27 5.13
N ASP A 288 21.83 24.35 5.35
CA ASP A 288 23.10 24.63 4.67
C ASP A 288 24.13 23.50 4.86
N ASP A 289 24.26 22.97 6.09
CA ASP A 289 25.19 21.88 6.42
C ASP A 289 24.87 20.59 5.64
N LEU A 290 23.60 20.30 5.41
CA LEU A 290 23.18 19.14 4.65
C LEU A 290 23.37 19.35 3.15
N VAL A 291 23.09 20.55 2.64
CA VAL A 291 23.33 20.92 1.25
C VAL A 291 24.81 20.81 0.91
N ASP A 292 25.69 21.36 1.76
CA ASP A 292 27.17 21.29 1.60
C ASP A 292 27.61 19.81 1.60
N PHE A 293 27.13 19.02 2.57
CA PHE A 293 27.41 17.58 2.61
C PHE A 293 26.99 16.86 1.32
N MET A 294 25.75 17.08 0.85
CA MET A 294 25.25 16.43 -0.36
C MET A 294 26.02 16.89 -1.61
N GLN A 295 26.41 18.16 -1.66
CA GLN A 295 27.23 18.70 -2.75
C GLN A 295 28.59 17.99 -2.83
N ASP A 296 29.21 17.69 -1.68
CA ASP A 296 30.52 17.05 -1.61
C ASP A 296 30.41 15.52 -1.80
N ALA A 297 29.43 14.88 -1.17
CA ALA A 297 29.33 13.44 -1.12
C ALA A 297 28.61 12.83 -2.36
N ASN A 298 27.55 13.50 -2.87
CA ASN A 298 26.76 13.05 -4.01
C ASN A 298 26.02 14.22 -4.67
N PRO A 299 26.69 15.02 -5.50
CA PRO A 299 26.06 16.18 -6.15
C PRO A 299 24.89 15.81 -7.08
N GLN A 300 24.87 14.58 -7.60
CA GLN A 300 23.74 14.08 -8.39
C GLN A 300 22.49 13.90 -7.55
N ALA A 301 22.60 13.38 -6.33
CA ALA A 301 21.48 13.25 -5.40
C ALA A 301 20.94 14.63 -4.99
N LEU A 302 21.81 15.62 -4.77
CA LEU A 302 21.38 17.00 -4.49
C LEU A 302 20.63 17.61 -5.68
N ALA A 303 21.16 17.44 -6.89
CA ALA A 303 20.49 17.92 -8.11
C ALA A 303 19.12 17.23 -8.31
N ALA A 304 19.02 15.92 -8.07
CA ALA A 304 17.77 15.18 -8.12
C ALA A 304 16.75 15.68 -7.08
N LEU A 305 17.20 15.92 -5.83
CA LEU A 305 16.38 16.46 -4.76
C LEU A 305 15.76 17.83 -5.13
N ARG A 306 16.58 18.75 -5.67
CA ARG A 306 16.13 20.06 -6.15
C ARG A 306 15.12 19.93 -7.29
N ALA A 307 15.47 19.12 -8.28
CA ALA A 307 14.59 18.87 -9.43
C ALA A 307 13.24 18.27 -9.02
N ARG A 308 13.23 17.43 -7.99
CA ARG A 308 12.01 16.81 -7.46
C ARG A 308 11.10 17.83 -6.79
N PHE A 309 11.60 18.69 -5.93
CA PHE A 309 10.83 19.78 -5.32
C PHE A 309 10.26 20.73 -6.39
N ASP A 310 11.05 21.11 -7.39
CA ASP A 310 10.62 21.95 -8.49
C ASP A 310 9.51 21.26 -9.33
N ALA A 311 9.65 19.98 -9.65
CA ALA A 311 8.65 19.20 -10.37
C ALA A 311 7.33 19.09 -9.59
N LEU A 312 7.38 18.84 -8.28
CA LEU A 312 6.20 18.82 -7.39
C LEU A 312 5.47 20.17 -7.40
N HIS A 313 6.22 21.26 -7.32
CA HIS A 313 5.65 22.60 -7.34
C HIS A 313 4.99 22.90 -8.70
N ARG A 314 5.67 22.62 -9.82
CA ARG A 314 5.12 22.81 -11.17
C ARG A 314 3.89 21.95 -11.46
N ALA A 315 3.86 20.73 -10.95
CA ALA A 315 2.72 19.83 -11.08
C ALA A 315 1.52 20.20 -10.17
N GLY A 316 1.68 21.19 -9.27
CA GLY A 316 0.64 21.57 -8.31
C GLY A 316 0.41 20.53 -7.21
N LEU A 317 1.35 19.58 -7.03
CA LEU A 317 1.30 18.57 -5.96
C LEU A 317 1.78 19.12 -4.63
N TRP A 318 2.46 20.26 -4.66
CA TRP A 318 2.92 21.01 -3.50
C TRP A 318 2.83 22.50 -3.74
N SER A 319 2.24 23.24 -2.81
CA SER A 319 2.11 24.69 -2.83
C SER A 319 2.59 25.29 -1.52
N SER A 320 3.83 25.80 -1.49
CA SER A 320 4.37 26.48 -0.31
C SER A 320 4.10 27.96 -0.34
N ARG A 321 3.80 28.53 0.83
CA ARG A 321 3.68 29.98 1.04
C ARG A 321 4.94 30.61 1.63
N ARG A 322 6.03 29.85 1.74
CA ARG A 322 7.27 30.29 2.38
C ARG A 322 8.17 30.99 1.38
N ASN A 323 8.66 32.18 1.74
CA ASN A 323 9.53 32.97 0.89
C ASN A 323 10.88 32.25 0.60
N SER A 324 11.41 31.46 1.57
CA SER A 324 12.63 30.67 1.40
C SER A 324 12.49 29.62 0.29
N VAL A 325 11.35 28.93 0.25
CA VAL A 325 11.04 27.95 -0.78
C VAL A 325 10.92 28.61 -2.16
N LEU A 326 10.19 29.73 -2.24
CA LEU A 326 10.03 30.48 -3.49
C LEU A 326 11.35 31.06 -4.01
N ALA A 327 12.25 31.47 -3.11
CA ALA A 327 13.58 31.92 -3.50
C ALA A 327 14.46 30.80 -4.06
N GLU A 328 14.43 29.62 -3.46
CA GLU A 328 15.21 28.45 -3.92
C GLU A 328 14.69 27.93 -5.26
N LEU A 329 13.36 27.75 -5.41
CA LEU A 329 12.73 27.29 -6.65
C LEU A 329 12.75 28.34 -7.78
N GLY A 330 12.84 29.61 -7.48
CA GLY A 330 12.94 30.71 -8.44
C GLY A 330 14.39 31.01 -8.89
N SER A 331 15.40 30.39 -8.30
CA SER A 331 16.78 30.55 -8.70
C SER A 331 17.07 29.67 -9.92
N PRO A 332 17.52 30.24 -11.05
CA PRO A 332 17.92 29.42 -12.20
C PRO A 332 19.12 28.56 -11.79
N ALA A 333 19.05 27.27 -12.10
CA ALA A 333 20.08 26.28 -11.87
C ALA A 333 21.34 26.55 -12.70
#